data_3d8eb4f20eac10864b37e0380b542e4a
#
_entry.id   3d8eb4f20eac10864b37e0380b542e4a
#
_cell.length_a   1.000
_cell.length_b   1.000
_cell.length_c   1.000
_cell.angle_alpha   90.00
_cell.angle_beta   90.00
_cell.angle_gamma   90.00
#
_symmetry.space_group_name_H-M   'P 1'
#
loop_
_entity.id
_entity.type
_entity.pdbx_description
1 polymer ?
#
loop_
_entity_poly.entity_id
_entity_poly.type
_entity_poly.pdbx_seq_one_letter_code
_entity_poly.pdbx_strand_id
1 'polypeptide(L)'
;SGDNASKTVEVQVEIVDNVSQEALAVFMDELMKNIANEAFIQDFRYTKSTDTEYGSFFRKYAVHYIITKGEETVEDVTVSPGEKFPFKA
;
A
#
# COMPACT_ATOMS: atom_id res chain seq x y z
N SER A 1 -13.92 19.72 7.86
CA SER A 1 -12.83 19.09 8.28
C SER A 1 -12.01 18.51 7.17
N GLY A 2 -10.89 18.37 7.38
CA GLY A 2 -10.00 17.86 6.40
C GLY A 2 -10.29 16.47 5.94
N ASP A 3 -11.48 16.01 6.08
CA ASP A 3 -11.77 14.65 5.81
C ASP A 3 -11.49 14.24 4.40
N ASN A 4 -11.77 15.13 3.47
CA ASN A 4 -11.45 14.82 2.09
C ASN A 4 -9.97 14.79 1.87
N ALA A 5 -9.26 15.65 2.60
CA ALA A 5 -7.82 15.63 2.50
C ALA A 5 -7.23 14.44 3.24
N SER A 6 -8.03 13.76 4.05
CA SER A 6 -7.50 12.63 4.77
C SER A 6 -7.85 11.30 4.14
N LYS A 7 -8.12 11.28 2.83
CA LYS A 7 -8.28 10.01 2.12
C LYS A 7 -6.90 9.41 1.91
N THR A 8 -6.28 9.01 2.99
CA THR A 8 -4.95 8.42 2.98
C THR A 8 -4.96 7.22 3.90
N VAL A 9 -4.43 6.11 3.40
CA VAL A 9 -4.26 4.91 4.19
C VAL A 9 -2.85 4.93 4.76
N GLU A 10 -2.75 4.77 6.08
CA GLU A 10 -1.46 4.73 6.75
C GLU A 10 -1.06 3.28 6.94
N VAL A 11 0.13 2.93 6.49
CA VAL A 11 0.63 1.56 6.59
C VAL A 11 2.01 1.61 7.23
N GLN A 12 2.22 0.82 8.27
CA GLN A 12 3.51 0.72 8.90
C GLN A 12 3.99 -0.72 8.85
N VAL A 13 5.21 -0.92 8.38
CA VAL A 13 5.81 -2.25 8.25
C VAL A 13 7.12 -2.26 9.01
N GLU A 14 7.28 -3.24 9.88
CA GLU A 14 8.51 -3.39 10.64
C GLU A 14 9.26 -4.62 10.15
N ILE A 15 10.53 -4.44 9.80
CA ILE A 15 11.40 -5.53 9.37
C ILE A 15 12.20 -5.97 10.59
N VAL A 16 12.10 -7.25 10.93
CA VAL A 16 12.81 -7.78 12.10
C VAL A 16 14.05 -8.56 11.70
N ASP A 17 14.15 -9.02 10.45
CA ASP A 17 15.28 -9.76 9.95
C ASP A 17 15.81 -9.10 8.68
N ASN A 18 16.98 -9.54 8.23
CA ASN A 18 17.48 -9.07 6.95
C ASN A 18 16.64 -9.65 5.83
N VAL A 19 16.13 -8.79 4.97
CA VAL A 19 15.36 -9.22 3.80
C VAL A 19 15.95 -8.53 2.59
N SER A 20 15.87 -9.22 1.45
CA SER A 20 16.33 -8.65 0.20
C SER A 20 15.34 -7.60 -0.29
N GLN A 21 15.80 -6.73 -1.19
CA GLN A 21 14.93 -5.76 -1.81
C GLN A 21 13.79 -6.46 -2.59
N GLU A 22 14.12 -7.56 -3.24
CA GLU A 22 13.11 -8.32 -3.98
C GLU A 22 12.05 -8.90 -3.05
N ALA A 23 12.48 -9.46 -1.93
CA ALA A 23 11.54 -10.05 -0.98
C ALA A 23 10.64 -8.97 -0.37
N LEU A 24 11.20 -7.81 -0.09
CA LEU A 24 10.41 -6.71 0.45
C LEU A 24 9.40 -6.23 -0.57
N ALA A 25 9.81 -6.14 -1.84
CA ALA A 25 8.90 -5.72 -2.90
C ALA A 25 7.74 -6.70 -3.06
N VAL A 26 8.02 -8.00 -2.99
CA VAL A 26 6.96 -9.02 -3.07
C VAL A 26 6.01 -8.88 -1.89
N PHE A 27 6.54 -8.66 -0.70
CA PHE A 27 5.71 -8.49 0.48
C PHE A 27 4.79 -7.26 0.34
N MET A 28 5.35 -6.14 -0.11
CA MET A 28 4.56 -4.92 -0.25
C MET A 28 3.52 -5.06 -1.35
N ASP A 29 3.86 -5.76 -2.43
CA ASP A 29 2.91 -6.03 -3.50
C ASP A 29 1.71 -6.82 -2.97
N GLU A 30 1.96 -7.88 -2.22
CA GLU A 30 0.90 -8.69 -1.65
C GLU A 30 0.09 -7.90 -0.63
N LEU A 31 0.75 -7.07 0.15
CA LEU A 31 0.07 -6.26 1.16
C LEU A 31 -0.92 -5.31 0.49
N MET A 32 -0.50 -4.64 -0.58
CA MET A 32 -1.40 -3.71 -1.28
C MET A 32 -2.56 -4.45 -1.92
N LYS A 33 -2.32 -5.64 -2.47
CA LYS A 33 -3.40 -6.44 -3.03
C LYS A 33 -4.39 -6.84 -1.95
N ASN A 34 -3.90 -7.20 -0.77
CA ASN A 34 -4.78 -7.57 0.33
C ASN A 34 -5.62 -6.39 0.79
N ILE A 35 -5.03 -5.20 0.84
CA ILE A 35 -5.78 -4.00 1.22
C ILE A 35 -6.87 -3.73 0.19
N ALA A 36 -6.56 -3.83 -1.09
CA ALA A 36 -7.54 -3.60 -2.14
C ALA A 36 -8.66 -4.63 -2.10
N ASN A 37 -8.33 -5.88 -1.83
CA ASN A 37 -9.33 -6.93 -1.76
C ASN A 37 -10.22 -6.76 -0.52
N GLU A 38 -9.65 -6.30 0.58
CA GLU A 38 -10.43 -6.00 1.76
C GLU A 38 -11.38 -4.84 1.51
N ALA A 39 -10.92 -3.82 0.78
CA ALA A 39 -11.77 -2.70 0.40
C ALA A 39 -12.94 -3.18 -0.45
N PHE A 40 -12.69 -4.13 -1.36
CA PHE A 40 -13.75 -4.70 -2.19
C PHE A 40 -14.79 -5.42 -1.32
N ILE A 41 -14.33 -6.15 -0.31
CA ILE A 41 -15.26 -6.86 0.59
C ILE A 41 -16.11 -5.86 1.36
N GLN A 42 -15.53 -4.75 1.79
CA GLN A 42 -16.26 -3.72 2.53
C GLN A 42 -17.21 -2.93 1.61
N ASP A 43 -16.84 -2.77 0.35
CA ASP A 43 -17.64 -1.97 -0.57
C ASP A 43 -17.41 -2.53 -1.99
N PHE A 44 -18.41 -3.24 -2.50
CA PHE A 44 -18.31 -3.93 -3.78
C PHE A 44 -18.19 -2.97 -4.98
N ARG A 45 -18.27 -1.66 -4.75
CA ARG A 45 -18.04 -0.70 -5.82
C ARG A 45 -16.56 -0.59 -6.18
N TYR A 46 -15.67 -1.01 -5.28
CA TYR A 46 -14.25 -1.12 -5.62
C TYR A 46 -14.01 -2.41 -6.37
N THR A 47 -12.89 -2.48 -7.09
CA THR A 47 -12.53 -3.70 -7.81
C THR A 47 -11.48 -4.47 -7.03
N LYS A 48 -11.44 -5.76 -7.27
CA LYS A 48 -10.41 -6.62 -6.68
C LYS A 48 -9.06 -6.36 -7.34
N SER A 49 -7.99 -6.74 -6.66
CA SER A 49 -6.67 -6.72 -7.27
C SER A 49 -6.55 -7.80 -8.34
N THR A 50 -5.65 -7.54 -9.28
CA THR A 50 -5.29 -8.51 -10.31
C THR A 50 -3.77 -8.57 -10.38
N ASP A 51 -3.24 -9.36 -11.31
CA ASP A 51 -1.79 -9.45 -11.47
C ASP A 51 -1.17 -8.13 -11.93
N THR A 52 -1.97 -7.27 -12.56
CA THR A 52 -1.47 -6.03 -13.15
C THR A 52 -2.05 -4.77 -12.53
N GLU A 53 -2.98 -4.89 -11.58
CA GLU A 53 -3.59 -3.75 -10.92
C GLU A 53 -3.90 -4.07 -9.47
N TYR A 54 -3.75 -3.07 -8.60
CA TYR A 54 -4.14 -3.24 -7.22
C TYR A 54 -5.64 -3.05 -7.01
N GLY A 55 -6.32 -2.34 -7.92
CA GLY A 55 -7.75 -2.13 -7.81
C GLY A 55 -8.11 -0.67 -7.70
N SER A 56 -9.41 -0.39 -7.83
CA SER A 56 -9.87 1.00 -7.90
C SER A 56 -9.80 1.74 -6.56
N PHE A 57 -9.65 1.03 -5.45
CA PHE A 57 -9.52 1.67 -4.15
C PHE A 57 -8.36 2.68 -4.16
N PHE A 58 -7.23 2.30 -4.76
CA PHE A 58 -6.06 3.16 -4.79
C PHE A 58 -6.13 4.27 -5.84
N ARG A 59 -7.20 4.34 -6.60
CA ARG A 59 -7.44 5.49 -7.46
C ARG A 59 -8.07 6.64 -6.68
N LYS A 60 -8.65 6.33 -5.51
CA LYS A 60 -9.30 7.33 -4.67
C LYS A 60 -8.51 7.65 -3.43
N TYR A 61 -7.69 6.73 -2.96
CA TYR A 61 -6.97 6.89 -1.70
C TYR A 61 -5.48 6.93 -1.94
N ALA A 62 -4.81 7.85 -1.27
CA ALA A 62 -3.35 7.83 -1.20
C ALA A 62 -2.92 6.76 -0.19
N VAL A 63 -1.68 6.33 -0.29
CA VAL A 63 -1.10 5.42 0.69
C VAL A 63 0.18 6.04 1.19
N HIS A 64 0.28 6.16 2.51
CA HIS A 64 1.52 6.60 3.14
C HIS A 64 2.06 5.38 3.87
N TYR A 65 3.19 4.84 3.40
CA TYR A 65 3.76 3.69 4.06
C TYR A 65 5.14 4.03 4.61
N ILE A 66 5.40 3.48 5.78
CA ILE A 66 6.68 3.66 6.48
C ILE A 66 7.21 2.27 6.76
N ILE A 67 8.45 2.04 6.36
CA ILE A 67 9.13 0.77 6.60
C ILE A 67 10.26 1.04 7.56
N THR A 68 10.27 0.35 8.70
CA THR A 68 11.29 0.54 9.71
C THR A 68 12.03 -0.77 9.97
N LYS A 69 13.27 -0.63 10.42
CA LYS A 69 14.08 -1.76 10.88
C LYS A 69 14.73 -1.33 12.17
N GLY A 70 14.26 -1.91 13.28
CA GLY A 70 14.68 -1.44 14.58
C GLY A 70 14.21 -0.01 14.78
N GLU A 71 15.15 0.87 15.08
CA GLU A 71 14.84 2.28 15.27
C GLU A 71 15.06 3.11 14.01
N GLU A 72 15.43 2.45 12.92
CA GLU A 72 15.77 3.15 11.70
C GLU A 72 14.59 3.14 10.73
N THR A 73 14.31 4.30 10.13
CA THR A 73 13.31 4.37 9.06
C THR A 73 14.02 4.07 7.75
N VAL A 74 13.62 2.97 7.13
CA VAL A 74 14.20 2.55 5.85
C VAL A 74 13.55 3.26 4.69
N GLU A 75 12.22 3.39 4.73
CA GLU A 75 11.46 4.08 3.70
C GLU A 75 10.29 4.81 4.33
N ASP A 76 9.96 5.94 3.75
CA ASP A 76 8.81 6.75 4.16
C ASP A 76 8.29 7.36 2.86
N VAL A 77 7.23 6.79 2.32
CA VAL A 77 6.78 7.12 0.96
C VAL A 77 5.28 7.34 0.96
N THR A 78 4.85 8.35 0.21
CA THR A 78 3.44 8.59 -0.06
C THR A 78 3.18 8.36 -1.54
N VAL A 79 2.21 7.50 -1.85
CA VAL A 79 1.77 7.27 -3.22
C VAL A 79 0.42 7.95 -3.36
N SER A 80 0.35 8.91 -4.27
CA SER A 80 -0.89 9.67 -4.48
C SER A 80 -1.94 8.83 -5.17
N PRO A 81 -3.22 9.20 -5.05
CA PRO A 81 -4.27 8.44 -5.73
C PRO A 81 -3.99 8.33 -7.22
N GLY A 82 -4.05 7.11 -7.73
CA GLY A 82 -3.83 6.86 -9.14
C GLY A 82 -2.39 6.71 -9.56
N GLU A 83 -1.45 6.99 -8.67
CA GLU A 83 -0.04 6.81 -9.00
C GLU A 83 0.34 5.34 -8.95
N LYS A 84 1.38 4.97 -9.69
CA LYS A 84 1.90 3.62 -9.64
C LYS A 84 2.75 3.42 -8.40
N PHE A 85 2.64 2.24 -7.84
CA PHE A 85 3.47 1.85 -6.71
C PHE A 85 4.84 1.42 -7.23
N PRO A 86 5.89 1.65 -6.43
CA PRO A 86 7.24 1.34 -6.89
C PRO A 86 7.61 -0.13 -6.84
N PHE A 87 6.76 -0.99 -6.27
CA PHE A 87 7.12 -2.38 -6.10
C PHE A 87 6.43 -3.29 -7.07
N LYS A 88 5.29 -2.95 -7.65
CA LYS A 88 4.74 -3.71 -8.73
C LYS A 88 3.23 -3.70 -8.78
N ALA A 89 2.68 -4.53 -9.48
CA ALA A 89 1.36 -4.86 -9.91
C ALA A 89 1.02 -4.29 -11.28
#